data_0f3926e78af36b142b7d1571d3066d3c
#
_entry.id   0f3926e78af36b142b7d1571d3066d3c
#
_cell.length_a   1.000
_cell.length_b   1.000
_cell.length_c   1.000
_cell.angle_alpha   90.00
_cell.angle_beta   90.00
_cell.angle_gamma   90.00
#
_symmetry.space_group_name_H-M   'P 1'
#
loop_
_entity.id
_entity.type
_entity.pdbx_description
1 polymer ?
#
loop_
_entity_poly.entity_id
_entity_poly.type
_entity_poly.pdbx_seq_one_letter_code
_entity_poly.pdbx_strand_id
1 'polypeptide(L)'
;MALSPGSRFGPYEVAGEIGAGGMGVVYRATDTTLDRDVAIKVLPESMASDAERIARFDREAKTLASLNHPNIAQIYGLERSDGTTALVMELVEGPTLADRIERGALPADEALGIAMQIAEALEAAHGQAIVHRDLKPANIKLRPDGTVKVLDFGIAKALEPENLTSGPQSPMMTTPATMAGVILGTAAYMSPEQAKGKVVDQRTDIWAFGVLLYEMLTGQLAFGAEDVPTTLARVIANETDLDSLPAATSPALRQTLMLCLQKDVRKRVADIRDVRLALEGAFETEVHQTTDAGAVAQPVWSRRLLVPAAALVVRAVLAGFSVWIRMQPEPLSVNRFDYNLPDGRVFRNTGRPVMALSPEGRQFVYNTVAMASDS
;
A
#
# COMPACT_ATOMS: atom_id res chain seq x y z
N MET A 1 -28.37 15.94 12.79
CA MET A 1 -29.73 15.55 13.25
C MET A 1 -29.84 14.02 13.20
N ALA A 2 -30.25 13.33 14.27
CA ALA A 2 -30.46 11.88 14.24
C ALA A 2 -31.83 11.59 13.61
N LEU A 3 -31.88 10.67 12.65
CA LEU A 3 -33.12 10.21 12.06
C LEU A 3 -33.81 9.22 13.02
N SER A 4 -35.12 9.34 13.18
CA SER A 4 -35.89 8.45 14.05
C SER A 4 -36.56 7.34 13.24
N PRO A 5 -36.75 6.14 13.80
CA PRO A 5 -37.54 5.10 13.14
C PRO A 5 -38.94 5.61 12.77
N GLY A 6 -39.40 5.30 11.57
CA GLY A 6 -40.67 5.78 11.00
C GLY A 6 -40.60 7.20 10.40
N SER A 7 -39.48 7.93 10.53
CA SER A 7 -39.33 9.22 9.87
C SER A 7 -39.03 9.05 8.37
N ARG A 8 -39.35 10.08 7.57
CA ARG A 8 -39.02 10.11 6.15
C ARG A 8 -37.81 10.99 5.88
N PHE A 9 -36.95 10.50 5.00
CA PHE A 9 -35.81 11.24 4.46
C PHE A 9 -35.90 11.19 2.92
N GLY A 10 -36.42 12.22 2.30
CA GLY A 10 -36.80 12.18 0.90
C GLY A 10 -37.81 11.04 0.60
N PRO A 11 -37.52 10.17 -0.38
CA PRO A 11 -38.38 9.03 -0.69
C PRO A 11 -38.16 7.81 0.23
N TYR A 12 -37.28 7.91 1.20
CA TYR A 12 -36.88 6.80 2.07
C TYR A 12 -37.60 6.86 3.41
N GLU A 13 -38.14 5.71 3.84
CA GLU A 13 -38.70 5.53 5.18
C GLU A 13 -37.68 4.84 6.09
N VAL A 14 -37.25 5.52 7.15
CA VAL A 14 -36.21 5.05 8.06
C VAL A 14 -36.74 3.94 8.95
N ALA A 15 -36.12 2.76 8.89
CA ALA A 15 -36.48 1.63 9.74
C ALA A 15 -35.73 1.67 11.09
N GLY A 16 -34.48 2.10 11.10
CA GLY A 16 -33.66 2.20 12.32
C GLY A 16 -32.20 2.36 12.03
N GLU A 17 -31.44 2.67 13.08
CA GLU A 17 -29.97 2.75 13.04
C GLU A 17 -29.36 1.34 12.96
N ILE A 18 -28.35 1.17 12.08
CA ILE A 18 -27.61 -0.09 11.91
C ILE A 18 -26.11 0.07 12.17
N GLY A 19 -25.64 1.30 12.35
CA GLY A 19 -24.25 1.57 12.71
C GLY A 19 -24.00 3.06 12.91
N ALA A 20 -23.07 3.37 13.81
CA ALA A 20 -22.57 4.72 14.03
C ALA A 20 -21.05 4.72 14.08
N GLY A 21 -20.41 5.73 13.50
CA GLY A 21 -18.96 5.86 13.47
C GLY A 21 -18.51 7.29 13.21
N GLY A 22 -17.19 7.49 13.14
CA GLY A 22 -16.59 8.80 12.93
C GLY A 22 -16.98 9.49 11.60
N MET A 23 -17.51 8.73 10.65
CA MET A 23 -17.95 9.22 9.33
C MET A 23 -19.47 9.38 9.20
N GLY A 24 -20.19 9.33 10.31
CA GLY A 24 -21.65 9.49 10.35
C GLY A 24 -22.39 8.29 10.89
N VAL A 25 -23.71 8.37 10.81
CA VAL A 25 -24.64 7.32 11.26
C VAL A 25 -25.26 6.64 10.04
N VAL A 26 -25.34 5.31 10.08
CA VAL A 26 -25.94 4.51 9.00
C VAL A 26 -27.27 3.97 9.47
N TYR A 27 -28.30 4.18 8.65
CA TYR A 27 -29.65 3.72 8.91
C TYR A 27 -30.09 2.69 7.86
N ARG A 28 -30.85 1.69 8.29
CA ARG A 28 -31.70 0.90 7.37
C ARG A 28 -32.92 1.74 7.02
N ALA A 29 -33.26 1.76 5.75
CA ALA A 29 -34.46 2.43 5.27
C ALA A 29 -35.07 1.66 4.09
N THR A 30 -36.32 1.93 3.79
CA THR A 30 -37.03 1.40 2.63
C THR A 30 -37.21 2.51 1.60
N ASP A 31 -36.71 2.31 0.38
CA ASP A 31 -36.99 3.15 -0.79
C ASP A 31 -38.45 2.91 -1.20
N THR A 32 -39.33 3.88 -0.86
CA THR A 32 -40.78 3.75 -1.12
C THR A 32 -41.14 3.91 -2.59
N THR A 33 -40.20 4.30 -3.46
CA THR A 33 -40.37 4.44 -4.89
C THR A 33 -40.13 3.11 -5.62
N LEU A 34 -39.07 2.39 -5.17
CA LEU A 34 -38.60 1.16 -5.81
C LEU A 34 -38.90 -0.10 -4.99
N ASP A 35 -39.55 0.04 -3.84
CA ASP A 35 -39.93 -1.02 -2.90
C ASP A 35 -38.78 -1.97 -2.58
N ARG A 36 -37.66 -1.35 -2.09
CA ARG A 36 -36.44 -2.08 -1.70
C ARG A 36 -35.80 -1.49 -0.45
N ASP A 37 -35.11 -2.34 0.32
CA ASP A 37 -34.31 -1.89 1.43
C ASP A 37 -32.98 -1.30 0.98
N VAL A 38 -32.58 -0.23 1.65
CA VAL A 38 -31.32 0.50 1.40
C VAL A 38 -30.64 0.84 2.70
N ALA A 39 -29.32 1.11 2.64
CA ALA A 39 -28.57 1.75 3.72
C ALA A 39 -28.45 3.24 3.41
N ILE A 40 -28.71 4.09 4.40
CA ILE A 40 -28.57 5.54 4.31
C ILE A 40 -27.51 5.98 5.30
N LYS A 41 -26.39 6.48 4.80
CA LYS A 41 -25.28 7.01 5.60
C LYS A 41 -25.39 8.52 5.67
N VAL A 42 -25.82 9.02 6.81
CA VAL A 42 -25.97 10.46 7.07
C VAL A 42 -24.61 11.07 7.38
N LEU A 43 -24.26 12.13 6.66
CA LEU A 43 -22.99 12.84 6.88
C LEU A 43 -23.05 13.73 8.11
N PRO A 44 -21.93 13.90 8.85
CA PRO A 44 -21.86 14.81 9.99
C PRO A 44 -22.17 16.25 9.61
N GLU A 45 -22.85 16.99 10.49
CA GLU A 45 -23.23 18.41 10.27
C GLU A 45 -22.00 19.32 10.02
N SER A 46 -20.86 18.99 10.61
CA SER A 46 -19.59 19.70 10.38
C SER A 46 -19.14 19.70 8.93
N MET A 47 -19.71 18.84 8.11
CA MET A 47 -19.44 18.74 6.67
C MET A 47 -20.48 19.48 5.84
N ALA A 48 -21.72 19.57 6.33
CA ALA A 48 -22.82 20.25 5.65
C ALA A 48 -22.65 21.78 5.58
N SER A 49 -21.75 22.35 6.36
CA SER A 49 -21.49 23.79 6.42
C SER A 49 -20.48 24.32 5.39
N ASP A 50 -19.77 23.44 4.68
CA ASP A 50 -18.70 23.82 3.74
C ASP A 50 -19.09 23.45 2.30
N ALA A 51 -19.43 24.44 1.48
CA ALA A 51 -19.88 24.25 0.10
C ALA A 51 -18.82 23.58 -0.80
N GLU A 52 -17.52 23.83 -0.56
CA GLU A 52 -16.45 23.20 -1.35
C GLU A 52 -16.32 21.71 -1.01
N ARG A 53 -16.45 21.34 0.27
CA ARG A 53 -16.47 19.94 0.71
C ARG A 53 -17.66 19.20 0.14
N ILE A 54 -18.85 19.79 0.17
CA ILE A 54 -20.05 19.19 -0.43
C ILE A 54 -19.83 18.96 -1.94
N ALA A 55 -19.33 19.96 -2.67
CA ALA A 55 -19.09 19.84 -4.10
C ALA A 55 -18.02 18.78 -4.44
N ARG A 56 -17.02 18.58 -3.58
CA ARG A 56 -16.03 17.51 -3.71
C ARG A 56 -16.66 16.16 -3.43
N PHE A 57 -17.39 16.04 -2.33
CA PHE A 57 -18.12 14.84 -1.97
C PHE A 57 -19.07 14.39 -3.10
N ASP A 58 -19.81 15.33 -3.71
CA ASP A 58 -20.69 15.06 -4.85
C ASP A 58 -19.95 14.49 -6.05
N ARG A 59 -18.76 15.02 -6.36
CA ARG A 59 -17.93 14.52 -7.46
C ARG A 59 -17.41 13.11 -7.17
N GLU A 60 -16.92 12.88 -5.95
CA GLU A 60 -16.41 11.57 -5.55
C GLU A 60 -17.53 10.53 -5.44
N ALA A 61 -18.67 10.90 -4.88
CA ALA A 61 -19.84 10.02 -4.82
C ALA A 61 -20.32 9.59 -6.22
N LYS A 62 -20.31 10.50 -7.21
CA LYS A 62 -20.62 10.17 -8.61
C LYS A 62 -19.61 9.19 -9.20
N THR A 63 -18.32 9.37 -8.92
CA THR A 63 -17.28 8.45 -9.36
C THR A 63 -17.45 7.07 -8.72
N LEU A 64 -17.73 7.04 -7.42
CA LEU A 64 -17.99 5.80 -6.69
C LEU A 64 -19.28 5.09 -7.15
N ALA A 65 -20.32 5.85 -7.51
CA ALA A 65 -21.56 5.29 -8.04
C ALA A 65 -21.38 4.63 -9.42
N SER A 66 -20.31 4.95 -10.15
CA SER A 66 -19.98 4.26 -11.41
C SER A 66 -19.35 2.86 -11.20
N LEU A 67 -18.87 2.57 -9.99
CA LEU A 67 -18.41 1.23 -9.64
C LEU A 67 -19.60 0.28 -9.53
N ASN A 68 -19.62 -0.70 -10.40
CA ASN A 68 -20.59 -1.80 -10.34
C ASN A 68 -19.83 -3.12 -10.39
N HIS A 69 -19.70 -3.76 -9.23
CA HIS A 69 -18.96 -5.00 -9.07
C HIS A 69 -19.64 -5.90 -8.02
N PRO A 70 -19.69 -7.22 -8.19
CA PRO A 70 -20.38 -8.12 -7.27
C PRO A 70 -19.84 -8.00 -5.82
N ASN A 71 -18.56 -7.71 -5.66
CA ASN A 71 -17.91 -7.63 -4.36
C ASN A 71 -17.76 -6.19 -3.83
N ILE A 72 -18.43 -5.21 -4.42
CA ILE A 72 -18.49 -3.81 -3.94
C ILE A 72 -19.95 -3.49 -3.60
N ALA A 73 -20.19 -2.86 -2.46
CA ALA A 73 -21.51 -2.34 -2.14
C ALA A 73 -21.87 -1.17 -3.06
N GLN A 74 -22.96 -1.31 -3.79
CA GLN A 74 -23.39 -0.34 -4.80
C GLN A 74 -23.86 0.96 -4.14
N ILE A 75 -23.36 2.11 -4.61
CA ILE A 75 -23.92 3.41 -4.29
C ILE A 75 -25.08 3.70 -5.25
N TYR A 76 -26.24 4.01 -4.70
CA TYR A 76 -27.43 4.35 -5.47
C TYR A 76 -27.56 5.83 -5.74
N GLY A 77 -27.05 6.68 -4.85
CA GLY A 77 -27.08 8.11 -5.03
C GLY A 77 -26.88 8.92 -3.75
N LEU A 78 -27.11 10.20 -3.89
CA LEU A 78 -27.11 11.17 -2.80
C LEU A 78 -28.51 11.71 -2.61
N GLU A 79 -28.95 11.79 -1.36
CA GLU A 79 -30.22 12.40 -0.98
C GLU A 79 -29.98 13.61 -0.09
N ARG A 80 -30.80 14.65 -0.27
CA ARG A 80 -30.74 15.87 0.52
C ARG A 80 -32.13 16.23 1.01
N SER A 81 -32.30 16.26 2.31
CA SER A 81 -33.54 16.63 2.96
C SER A 81 -33.24 17.42 4.22
N ASP A 82 -33.98 18.50 4.43
CA ASP A 82 -33.91 19.36 5.64
C ASP A 82 -32.49 19.82 6.01
N GLY A 83 -31.67 20.17 4.98
CA GLY A 83 -30.29 20.61 5.17
C GLY A 83 -29.31 19.50 5.49
N THR A 84 -29.78 18.26 5.56
CA THR A 84 -28.96 17.05 5.78
C THR A 84 -28.63 16.39 4.44
N THR A 85 -27.39 15.96 4.27
CA THR A 85 -26.95 15.17 3.10
C THR A 85 -26.64 13.74 3.54
N ALA A 86 -27.13 12.78 2.77
CA ALA A 86 -26.87 11.37 3.03
C ALA A 86 -26.51 10.63 1.74
N LEU A 87 -25.68 9.60 1.88
CA LEU A 87 -25.35 8.65 0.83
C LEU A 87 -26.33 7.46 0.92
N VAL A 88 -26.96 7.14 -0.19
CA VAL A 88 -27.85 5.99 -0.30
C VAL A 88 -27.11 4.85 -1.01
N MET A 89 -27.10 3.69 -0.39
CA MET A 89 -26.32 2.55 -0.89
C MET A 89 -27.02 1.22 -0.66
N GLU A 90 -26.48 0.17 -1.25
CA GLU A 90 -26.91 -1.22 -1.06
C GLU A 90 -26.89 -1.55 0.45
N LEU A 91 -28.02 -2.06 0.94
CA LEU A 91 -28.08 -2.69 2.26
C LEU A 91 -27.49 -4.09 2.14
N VAL A 92 -26.31 -4.29 2.70
CA VAL A 92 -25.65 -5.60 2.71
C VAL A 92 -25.95 -6.31 4.02
N GLU A 93 -26.67 -7.40 3.95
CA GLU A 93 -26.97 -8.27 5.09
C GLU A 93 -25.81 -9.21 5.39
N GLY A 94 -25.71 -9.65 6.65
CA GLY A 94 -24.69 -10.55 7.15
C GLY A 94 -23.73 -9.90 8.16
N PRO A 95 -22.89 -10.69 8.82
CA PRO A 95 -21.86 -10.17 9.74
C PRO A 95 -20.78 -9.42 9.01
N THR A 96 -20.02 -8.60 9.73
CA THR A 96 -18.77 -8.05 9.23
C THR A 96 -17.66 -9.11 9.32
N LEU A 97 -16.59 -8.91 8.55
CA LEU A 97 -15.39 -9.74 8.71
C LEU A 97 -14.77 -9.55 10.11
N ALA A 98 -14.94 -8.37 10.75
CA ALA A 98 -14.55 -8.16 12.13
C ALA A 98 -15.27 -9.12 13.08
N ASP A 99 -16.61 -9.21 12.98
CA ASP A 99 -17.42 -10.14 13.77
C ASP A 99 -17.00 -11.61 13.54
N ARG A 100 -16.50 -11.93 12.38
CA ARG A 100 -15.99 -13.27 12.04
C ARG A 100 -14.62 -13.54 12.68
N ILE A 101 -13.71 -12.57 12.62
CA ILE A 101 -12.35 -12.69 13.19
C ILE A 101 -12.38 -12.70 14.72
N GLU A 102 -13.32 -12.01 15.37
CA GLU A 102 -13.51 -12.05 16.83
C GLU A 102 -13.75 -13.49 17.37
N ARG A 103 -14.23 -14.38 16.50
CA ARG A 103 -14.42 -15.80 16.85
C ARG A 103 -13.14 -16.63 16.72
N GLY A 104 -12.04 -16.01 16.35
CA GLY A 104 -10.72 -16.61 16.12
C GLY A 104 -10.29 -16.62 14.67
N ALA A 105 -9.05 -17.05 14.44
CA ALA A 105 -8.46 -17.20 13.12
C ALA A 105 -9.37 -18.01 12.16
N LEU A 106 -9.34 -17.66 10.90
CA LEU A 106 -10.07 -18.36 9.85
C LEU A 106 -9.25 -19.57 9.36
N PRO A 107 -9.90 -20.68 8.97
CA PRO A 107 -9.26 -21.70 8.16
C PRO A 107 -8.64 -21.09 6.89
N ALA A 108 -7.51 -21.62 6.44
CA ALA A 108 -6.76 -21.02 5.33
C ALA A 108 -7.58 -20.93 4.03
N ASP A 109 -8.37 -21.94 3.72
CA ASP A 109 -9.26 -21.98 2.56
C ASP A 109 -10.36 -20.92 2.63
N GLU A 110 -10.98 -20.74 3.80
CA GLU A 110 -11.96 -19.67 4.03
C GLU A 110 -11.30 -18.29 3.90
N ALA A 111 -10.13 -18.08 4.54
CA ALA A 111 -9.40 -16.82 4.48
C ALA A 111 -8.99 -16.46 3.05
N LEU A 112 -8.51 -17.43 2.28
CA LEU A 112 -8.14 -17.24 0.86
C LEU A 112 -9.34 -16.94 -0.02
N GLY A 113 -10.47 -17.65 0.18
CA GLY A 113 -11.71 -17.38 -0.56
C GLY A 113 -12.26 -15.97 -0.33
N ILE A 114 -12.16 -15.45 0.89
CA ILE A 114 -12.51 -14.07 1.22
C ILE A 114 -11.50 -13.09 0.61
N ALA A 115 -10.20 -13.36 0.77
CA ALA A 115 -9.13 -12.52 0.26
C ALA A 115 -9.20 -12.35 -1.26
N MET A 116 -9.52 -13.41 -2.00
CA MET A 116 -9.71 -13.36 -3.45
C MET A 116 -10.79 -12.37 -3.85
N GLN A 117 -11.96 -12.44 -3.22
CA GLN A 117 -13.08 -11.56 -3.53
C GLN A 117 -12.78 -10.10 -3.16
N ILE A 118 -12.01 -9.85 -2.08
CA ILE A 118 -11.53 -8.51 -1.73
C ILE A 118 -10.54 -8.00 -2.78
N ALA A 119 -9.62 -8.84 -3.25
CA ALA A 119 -8.66 -8.48 -4.28
C ALA A 119 -9.35 -8.13 -5.61
N GLU A 120 -10.38 -8.87 -6.01
CA GLU A 120 -11.22 -8.58 -7.19
C GLU A 120 -11.93 -7.22 -7.05
N ALA A 121 -12.48 -6.92 -5.88
CA ALA A 121 -13.10 -5.62 -5.59
C ALA A 121 -12.11 -4.47 -5.71
N LEU A 122 -10.92 -4.63 -5.13
CA LEU A 122 -9.85 -3.64 -5.20
C LEU A 122 -9.32 -3.47 -6.64
N GLU A 123 -9.14 -4.56 -7.39
CA GLU A 123 -8.71 -4.52 -8.81
C GLU A 123 -9.70 -3.71 -9.64
N ALA A 124 -11.00 -3.95 -9.48
CA ALA A 124 -12.04 -3.20 -10.18
C ALA A 124 -12.03 -1.69 -9.84
N ALA A 125 -11.84 -1.34 -8.56
CA ALA A 125 -11.76 0.05 -8.12
C ALA A 125 -10.48 0.74 -8.60
N HIS A 126 -9.32 0.09 -8.45
CA HIS A 126 -8.02 0.61 -8.89
C HIS A 126 -7.98 0.83 -10.40
N GLY A 127 -8.65 -0.04 -11.20
CA GLY A 127 -8.82 0.13 -12.63
C GLY A 127 -9.56 1.42 -13.04
N GLN A 128 -10.32 2.01 -12.12
CA GLN A 128 -10.99 3.31 -12.26
C GLN A 128 -10.29 4.43 -11.48
N ALA A 129 -9.05 4.22 -11.05
CA ALA A 129 -8.26 5.15 -10.24
C ALA A 129 -8.90 5.50 -8.87
N ILE A 130 -9.74 4.61 -8.35
CA ILE A 130 -10.37 4.73 -7.04
C ILE A 130 -9.57 3.93 -6.03
N VAL A 131 -9.11 4.59 -4.96
CA VAL A 131 -8.36 4.01 -3.84
C VAL A 131 -9.27 3.99 -2.62
N HIS A 132 -9.34 2.86 -1.93
CA HIS A 132 -10.23 2.68 -0.76
C HIS A 132 -9.80 3.50 0.45
N ARG A 133 -8.51 3.45 0.82
CA ARG A 133 -7.84 4.20 1.90
C ARG A 133 -8.22 3.85 3.34
N ASP A 134 -9.31 3.15 3.57
CA ASP A 134 -9.79 2.72 4.89
C ASP A 134 -10.23 1.24 4.87
N LEU A 135 -9.45 0.38 4.19
CA LEU A 135 -9.73 -1.05 4.14
C LEU A 135 -9.44 -1.68 5.51
N LYS A 136 -10.47 -2.30 6.10
CA LYS A 136 -10.42 -2.96 7.41
C LYS A 136 -11.57 -3.96 7.54
N PRO A 137 -11.52 -4.93 8.49
CA PRO A 137 -12.55 -5.96 8.63
C PRO A 137 -13.97 -5.40 8.85
N ALA A 138 -14.11 -4.28 9.55
CA ALA A 138 -15.41 -3.64 9.78
C ALA A 138 -16.07 -3.11 8.49
N ASN A 139 -15.28 -2.83 7.44
CA ASN A 139 -15.75 -2.37 6.13
C ASN A 139 -15.96 -3.53 5.14
N ILE A 140 -16.01 -4.77 5.61
CA ILE A 140 -16.21 -5.96 4.78
C ILE A 140 -17.38 -6.75 5.36
N LYS A 141 -18.38 -7.01 4.54
CA LYS A 141 -19.55 -7.82 4.89
C LYS A 141 -19.46 -9.20 4.26
N LEU A 142 -19.87 -10.21 5.02
CA LEU A 142 -19.94 -11.59 4.59
C LEU A 142 -21.41 -11.98 4.44
N ARG A 143 -21.89 -12.11 3.22
CA ARG A 143 -23.29 -12.49 2.97
C ARG A 143 -23.51 -14.00 3.23
N PRO A 144 -24.74 -14.41 3.55
CA PRO A 144 -25.06 -15.82 3.78
C PRO A 144 -24.79 -16.73 2.59
N ASP A 145 -24.79 -16.19 1.37
CA ASP A 145 -24.49 -16.92 0.13
C ASP A 145 -22.98 -17.06 -0.14
N GLY A 146 -22.11 -16.60 0.77
CA GLY A 146 -20.66 -16.61 0.63
C GLY A 146 -20.08 -15.44 -0.16
N THR A 147 -20.92 -14.52 -0.64
CA THR A 147 -20.45 -13.32 -1.34
C THR A 147 -19.85 -12.34 -0.33
N VAL A 148 -18.65 -11.86 -0.62
CA VAL A 148 -17.99 -10.77 0.14
C VAL A 148 -18.37 -9.43 -0.47
N LYS A 149 -18.73 -8.46 0.37
CA LYS A 149 -18.99 -7.08 -0.05
C LYS A 149 -18.09 -6.10 0.67
N VAL A 150 -17.29 -5.37 -0.07
CA VAL A 150 -16.46 -4.28 0.44
C VAL A 150 -17.30 -2.99 0.45
N LEU A 151 -17.31 -2.32 1.60
CA LEU A 151 -18.09 -1.12 1.88
C LEU A 151 -17.20 0.12 1.87
N ASP A 152 -17.79 1.31 1.78
CA ASP A 152 -17.17 2.61 2.07
C ASP A 152 -15.91 2.96 1.25
N PHE A 153 -15.84 2.58 -0.03
CA PHE A 153 -14.75 2.98 -0.93
C PHE A 153 -14.60 4.50 -1.00
N GLY A 154 -13.37 5.00 -0.83
CA GLY A 154 -12.94 6.36 -1.14
C GLY A 154 -13.63 7.50 -0.39
N ILE A 155 -14.67 7.23 0.39
CA ILE A 155 -15.45 8.26 1.11
C ILE A 155 -14.57 9.07 2.08
N ALA A 156 -13.54 8.44 2.65
CA ALA A 156 -12.61 9.08 3.58
C ALA A 156 -11.93 10.32 2.98
N LYS A 157 -11.53 10.27 1.70
CA LYS A 157 -10.87 11.39 1.01
C LYS A 157 -11.79 12.59 0.81
N ALA A 158 -13.06 12.34 0.46
CA ALA A 158 -14.04 13.39 0.29
C ALA A 158 -14.26 14.21 1.57
N LEU A 159 -13.96 13.59 2.70
CA LEU A 159 -14.18 14.12 4.04
C LEU A 159 -12.96 14.87 4.60
N GLU A 160 -11.76 14.71 4.02
CA GLU A 160 -10.53 15.36 4.50
C GLU A 160 -10.49 16.87 4.16
N PRO A 161 -10.06 17.74 5.10
CA PRO A 161 -9.84 19.17 4.82
C PRO A 161 -8.65 19.35 3.86
N GLU A 162 -8.74 20.30 2.90
CA GLU A 162 -7.66 20.58 1.92
C GLU A 162 -6.31 20.94 2.54
N ASN A 163 -6.32 21.56 3.73
CA ASN A 163 -5.10 22.01 4.39
C ASN A 163 -4.17 20.87 4.85
N LEU A 164 -4.61 19.61 4.77
CA LEU A 164 -3.79 18.44 5.12
C LEU A 164 -2.99 17.87 3.95
N THR A 165 -3.25 18.32 2.72
CA THR A 165 -2.55 17.83 1.52
C THR A 165 -1.29 18.61 1.17
N SER A 166 -1.01 19.75 1.84
CA SER A 166 0.02 20.72 1.42
C SER A 166 1.17 20.98 2.41
N GLY A 167 1.34 20.21 3.50
CA GLY A 167 2.40 20.49 4.45
C GLY A 167 2.84 19.31 5.33
N PRO A 168 4.08 19.34 5.86
CA PRO A 168 4.62 18.26 6.68
C PRO A 168 4.10 18.22 8.12
N GLN A 169 3.01 18.92 8.43
CA GLN A 169 2.38 18.99 9.75
C GLN A 169 0.90 18.66 9.64
N SER A 170 0.56 17.39 9.41
CA SER A 170 -0.83 16.92 9.55
C SER A 170 -1.13 16.65 11.01
N PRO A 171 -2.04 17.39 11.65
CA PRO A 171 -2.49 17.09 12.99
C PRO A 171 -3.55 15.97 12.96
N MET A 172 -3.15 14.72 12.72
CA MET A 172 -3.98 13.56 13.07
C MET A 172 -4.08 13.37 14.59
N MET A 173 -3.41 14.25 15.36
CA MET A 173 -3.33 14.21 16.85
C MET A 173 -4.32 15.13 17.58
N THR A 174 -5.21 15.85 16.90
CA THR A 174 -6.08 16.84 17.56
C THR A 174 -7.57 16.50 17.54
N THR A 175 -7.93 15.22 17.53
CA THR A 175 -9.34 14.83 17.72
C THR A 175 -9.59 14.47 19.20
N PRO A 176 -10.72 14.96 19.80
CA PRO A 176 -11.02 14.72 21.21
C PRO A 176 -11.14 13.23 21.56
N ALA A 177 -10.81 12.89 22.79
CA ALA A 177 -10.69 11.55 23.36
C ALA A 177 -11.93 10.61 23.20
N THR A 178 -13.09 11.10 22.78
CA THR A 178 -14.30 10.30 22.55
C THR A 178 -14.27 9.45 21.27
N MET A 179 -13.34 9.68 20.35
CA MET A 179 -13.14 8.85 19.14
C MET A 179 -12.01 7.81 19.30
N ALA A 180 -11.40 7.70 20.48
CA ALA A 180 -10.20 6.89 20.70
C ALA A 180 -10.37 5.41 20.33
N GLY A 181 -11.51 4.79 20.62
CA GLY A 181 -11.74 3.37 20.31
C GLY A 181 -11.89 3.10 18.80
N VAL A 182 -12.60 3.97 18.08
CA VAL A 182 -12.79 3.83 16.61
C VAL A 182 -11.48 4.10 15.86
N ILE A 183 -10.68 5.08 16.34
CA ILE A 183 -9.38 5.42 15.76
C ILE A 183 -8.35 4.32 16.04
N LEU A 184 -8.39 3.68 17.23
CA LEU A 184 -7.46 2.62 17.60
C LEU A 184 -7.55 1.44 16.65
N GLY A 185 -8.77 0.94 16.35
CA GLY A 185 -8.97 -0.16 15.41
C GLY A 185 -8.49 0.16 13.99
N THR A 186 -8.75 1.38 13.51
CA THR A 186 -8.36 1.80 12.15
C THR A 186 -6.85 2.00 11.99
N ALA A 187 -6.15 2.49 13.02
CA ALA A 187 -4.71 2.78 12.96
C ALA A 187 -3.85 1.55 12.62
N ALA A 188 -4.29 0.35 13.00
CA ALA A 188 -3.56 -0.89 12.75
C ALA A 188 -3.48 -1.28 11.25
N TYR A 189 -4.43 -0.80 10.43
CA TYR A 189 -4.49 -1.08 8.98
C TYR A 189 -3.89 0.03 8.14
N MET A 190 -3.57 1.18 8.73
CA MET A 190 -2.94 2.30 8.01
C MET A 190 -1.60 1.89 7.44
N SER A 191 -1.33 2.32 6.21
CA SER A 191 -0.01 2.14 5.62
C SER A 191 1.04 3.08 6.26
N PRO A 192 2.33 2.76 6.20
CA PRO A 192 3.39 3.63 6.72
C PRO A 192 3.38 5.05 6.12
N GLU A 193 2.97 5.19 4.86
CA GLU A 193 2.81 6.48 4.20
C GLU A 193 1.60 7.26 4.72
N GLN A 194 0.48 6.59 5.01
CA GLN A 194 -0.68 7.23 5.68
C GLN A 194 -0.31 7.68 7.09
N ALA A 195 0.32 6.80 7.87
CA ALA A 195 0.77 7.11 9.23
C ALA A 195 1.75 8.30 9.28
N LYS A 196 2.50 8.54 8.20
CA LYS A 196 3.44 9.68 8.03
C LYS A 196 2.82 10.89 7.37
N GLY A 197 1.50 10.90 7.06
CA GLY A 197 0.83 11.99 6.36
C GLY A 197 1.36 12.26 4.95
N LYS A 198 1.87 11.25 4.25
CA LYS A 198 2.38 11.37 2.88
C LYS A 198 1.27 11.15 1.86
N VAL A 199 1.52 11.56 0.63
CA VAL A 199 0.64 11.23 -0.51
C VAL A 199 0.55 9.72 -0.66
N VAL A 200 -0.68 9.21 -0.81
CA VAL A 200 -0.99 7.79 -0.94
C VAL A 200 -1.51 7.47 -2.34
N ASP A 201 -1.19 6.27 -2.83
CA ASP A 201 -1.70 5.68 -4.05
C ASP A 201 -2.36 4.31 -3.75
N GLN A 202 -2.70 3.54 -4.77
CA GLN A 202 -3.34 2.22 -4.64
C GLN A 202 -2.56 1.22 -3.78
N ARG A 203 -1.25 1.40 -3.61
CA ARG A 203 -0.41 0.54 -2.77
C ARG A 203 -0.71 0.64 -1.28
N THR A 204 -1.44 1.68 -0.87
CA THR A 204 -1.94 1.78 0.50
C THR A 204 -3.00 0.71 0.79
N ASP A 205 -3.86 0.41 -0.20
CA ASP A 205 -4.86 -0.66 -0.08
C ASP A 205 -4.22 -2.05 -0.11
N ILE A 206 -3.11 -2.21 -0.86
CA ILE A 206 -2.34 -3.46 -0.88
C ILE A 206 -1.69 -3.73 0.49
N TRP A 207 -1.22 -2.69 1.17
CA TRP A 207 -0.75 -2.80 2.55
C TRP A 207 -1.89 -3.24 3.47
N ALA A 208 -3.01 -2.52 3.45
CA ALA A 208 -4.17 -2.82 4.29
C ALA A 208 -4.72 -4.24 4.03
N PHE A 209 -4.72 -4.68 2.75
CA PHE A 209 -5.05 -6.04 2.35
C PHE A 209 -4.09 -7.07 2.98
N GLY A 210 -2.78 -6.79 2.99
CA GLY A 210 -1.79 -7.65 3.64
C GLY A 210 -2.01 -7.77 5.14
N VAL A 211 -2.29 -6.65 5.84
CA VAL A 211 -2.63 -6.65 7.28
C VAL A 211 -3.89 -7.48 7.54
N LEU A 212 -4.92 -7.28 6.71
CA LEU A 212 -6.18 -8.00 6.81
C LEU A 212 -6.02 -9.51 6.60
N LEU A 213 -5.27 -9.91 5.58
CA LEU A 213 -5.00 -11.33 5.30
C LEU A 213 -4.20 -11.99 6.43
N TYR A 214 -3.20 -11.27 6.97
CA TYR A 214 -2.46 -11.73 8.14
C TYR A 214 -3.39 -11.96 9.34
N GLU A 215 -4.27 -11.00 9.62
CA GLU A 215 -5.22 -11.09 10.73
C GLU A 215 -6.23 -12.22 10.53
N MET A 216 -6.76 -12.41 9.34
CA MET A 216 -7.63 -13.55 9.03
C MET A 216 -6.95 -14.88 9.34
N LEU A 217 -5.67 -15.05 8.97
CA LEU A 217 -4.93 -16.28 9.14
C LEU A 217 -4.45 -16.54 10.58
N THR A 218 -4.19 -15.48 11.35
CA THR A 218 -3.61 -15.59 12.71
C THR A 218 -4.61 -15.29 13.83
N GLY A 219 -5.69 -14.58 13.53
CA GLY A 219 -6.59 -14.01 14.53
C GLY A 219 -5.96 -12.85 15.32
N GLN A 220 -4.82 -12.32 14.88
CA GLN A 220 -4.07 -11.28 15.58
C GLN A 220 -3.74 -10.11 14.64
N LEU A 221 -3.79 -8.89 15.18
CA LEU A 221 -3.36 -7.69 14.47
C LEU A 221 -1.85 -7.70 14.25
N ALA A 222 -1.39 -7.52 13.00
CA ALA A 222 0.04 -7.47 12.65
C ALA A 222 0.80 -6.37 13.40
N PHE A 223 0.15 -5.24 13.69
CA PHE A 223 0.78 -4.04 14.28
C PHE A 223 0.01 -3.47 15.48
N GLY A 224 -1.00 -4.17 15.98
CA GLY A 224 -1.84 -3.70 17.08
C GLY A 224 -1.05 -3.42 18.38
N ALA A 225 -1.46 -2.37 19.11
CA ALA A 225 -0.94 -2.00 20.42
C ALA A 225 -2.08 -1.45 21.30
N GLU A 226 -1.77 -1.12 22.56
CA GLU A 226 -2.74 -0.62 23.52
C GLU A 226 -3.27 0.78 23.19
N ASP A 227 -2.50 1.57 22.45
CA ASP A 227 -2.84 2.94 22.07
C ASP A 227 -2.49 3.25 20.60
N VAL A 228 -3.11 4.31 20.06
CA VAL A 228 -2.91 4.76 18.67
C VAL A 228 -1.47 5.17 18.37
N PRO A 229 -0.79 6.00 19.19
CA PRO A 229 0.60 6.38 18.93
C PRO A 229 1.55 5.18 18.84
N THR A 230 1.42 4.21 19.76
CA THR A 230 2.25 3.00 19.75
C THR A 230 1.93 2.11 18.53
N THR A 231 0.63 1.99 18.16
CA THR A 231 0.20 1.29 16.94
C THR A 231 0.84 1.93 15.70
N LEU A 232 0.76 3.24 15.55
CA LEU A 232 1.37 3.96 14.42
C LEU A 232 2.90 3.82 14.40
N ALA A 233 3.55 3.84 15.58
CA ALA A 233 4.99 3.61 15.68
C ALA A 233 5.36 2.19 15.18
N ARG A 234 4.58 1.17 15.54
CA ARG A 234 4.75 -0.21 15.04
C ARG A 234 4.53 -0.29 13.51
N VAL A 235 3.47 0.32 13.00
CA VAL A 235 3.23 0.41 11.56
C VAL A 235 4.41 1.02 10.81
N ILE A 236 5.06 2.02 11.37
CA ILE A 236 6.18 2.73 10.73
C ILE A 236 7.49 1.95 10.82
N ALA A 237 7.76 1.28 11.96
CA ALA A 237 9.11 0.80 12.30
C ALA A 237 9.23 -0.73 12.42
N ASN A 238 8.19 -1.44 12.90
CA ASN A 238 8.31 -2.86 13.19
C ASN A 238 8.06 -3.72 11.95
N GLU A 239 8.86 -4.76 11.76
CA GLU A 239 8.57 -5.81 10.77
C GLU A 239 7.40 -6.68 11.24
N THR A 240 6.72 -7.31 10.28
CA THR A 240 5.62 -8.24 10.57
C THR A 240 6.18 -9.59 11.02
N ASP A 241 5.64 -10.12 12.10
CA ASP A 241 5.97 -11.48 12.57
C ASP A 241 5.29 -12.55 11.68
N LEU A 242 5.98 -12.94 10.61
CA LEU A 242 5.49 -13.99 9.72
C LEU A 242 5.62 -15.40 10.31
N ASP A 243 6.34 -15.59 11.42
CA ASP A 243 6.47 -16.89 12.06
C ASP A 243 5.20 -17.27 12.83
N SER A 244 4.37 -16.30 13.16
CA SER A 244 3.02 -16.52 13.74
C SER A 244 2.01 -17.07 12.73
N LEU A 245 2.32 -17.12 11.42
CA LEU A 245 1.44 -17.71 10.43
C LEU A 245 1.34 -19.24 10.63
N PRO A 246 0.15 -19.83 10.37
CA PRO A 246 -0.03 -21.28 10.44
C PRO A 246 1.05 -22.05 9.69
N ALA A 247 1.52 -23.17 10.23
CA ALA A 247 2.56 -23.98 9.59
C ALA A 247 2.17 -24.48 8.18
N ALA A 248 0.86 -24.62 7.93
CA ALA A 248 0.31 -25.01 6.63
C ALA A 248 0.31 -23.88 5.60
N THR A 249 0.69 -22.64 5.96
CA THR A 249 0.76 -21.52 5.03
C THR A 249 1.83 -21.79 3.97
N SER A 250 1.44 -21.79 2.68
CA SER A 250 2.36 -22.06 1.57
C SER A 250 3.50 -21.01 1.52
N PRO A 251 4.69 -21.39 1.06
CA PRO A 251 5.80 -20.43 0.87
C PRO A 251 5.42 -19.25 -0.04
N ALA A 252 4.61 -19.50 -1.08
CA ALA A 252 4.14 -18.48 -2.00
C ALA A 252 3.24 -17.46 -1.29
N LEU A 253 2.28 -17.92 -0.47
CA LEU A 253 1.40 -17.05 0.31
C LEU A 253 2.20 -16.22 1.34
N ARG A 254 3.17 -16.85 2.03
CA ARG A 254 4.07 -16.16 2.97
C ARG A 254 4.88 -15.07 2.25
N GLN A 255 5.40 -15.34 1.07
CA GLN A 255 6.11 -14.36 0.26
C GLN A 255 5.21 -13.23 -0.21
N THR A 256 3.99 -13.54 -0.64
CA THR A 256 2.99 -12.54 -1.05
C THR A 256 2.68 -11.58 0.11
N LEU A 257 2.42 -12.11 1.30
CA LEU A 257 2.24 -11.29 2.50
C LEU A 257 3.44 -10.40 2.80
N MET A 258 4.65 -10.95 2.75
CA MET A 258 5.88 -10.19 2.96
C MET A 258 6.01 -9.03 1.96
N LEU A 259 5.63 -9.24 0.70
CA LEU A 259 5.69 -8.21 -0.34
C LEU A 259 4.58 -7.16 -0.18
N CYS A 260 3.38 -7.54 0.26
CA CYS A 260 2.30 -6.59 0.59
C CYS A 260 2.68 -5.70 1.78
N LEU A 261 3.41 -6.25 2.77
CA LEU A 261 3.76 -5.57 4.03
C LEU A 261 5.14 -4.88 4.00
N GLN A 262 5.67 -4.61 2.80
CA GLN A 262 6.90 -3.81 2.65
C GLN A 262 6.68 -2.36 3.08
N LYS A 263 7.54 -1.87 4.00
CA LYS A 263 7.48 -0.48 4.49
C LYS A 263 7.83 0.55 3.41
N ASP A 264 8.80 0.23 2.57
CA ASP A 264 9.12 1.06 1.39
C ASP A 264 8.09 0.76 0.29
N VAL A 265 7.27 1.75 -0.03
CA VAL A 265 6.24 1.68 -1.09
C VAL A 265 6.81 1.18 -2.42
N ARG A 266 8.08 1.47 -2.74
CA ARG A 266 8.74 1.06 -3.99
C ARG A 266 9.07 -0.43 -4.04
N LYS A 267 9.15 -1.08 -2.87
CA LYS A 267 9.42 -2.53 -2.73
C LYS A 267 8.13 -3.33 -2.56
N ARG A 268 7.01 -2.63 -2.27
CA ARG A 268 5.70 -3.26 -2.14
C ARG A 268 5.17 -3.64 -3.50
N VAL A 269 4.35 -4.67 -3.58
CA VAL A 269 3.58 -5.01 -4.80
C VAL A 269 2.89 -3.75 -5.32
N ALA A 270 2.96 -3.52 -6.62
CA ALA A 270 2.46 -2.29 -7.24
C ALA A 270 0.98 -2.38 -7.63
N ASP A 271 0.50 -3.58 -7.93
CA ASP A 271 -0.85 -3.84 -8.40
C ASP A 271 -1.48 -5.00 -7.61
N ILE A 272 -2.73 -4.81 -7.17
CA ILE A 272 -3.47 -5.84 -6.44
C ILE A 272 -3.74 -7.08 -7.30
N ARG A 273 -3.76 -6.93 -8.61
CA ARG A 273 -3.87 -8.04 -9.57
C ARG A 273 -2.74 -9.05 -9.41
N ASP A 274 -1.51 -8.58 -9.17
CA ASP A 274 -0.37 -9.48 -8.94
C ASP A 274 -0.57 -10.30 -7.66
N VAL A 275 -1.14 -9.68 -6.63
CA VAL A 275 -1.50 -10.36 -5.38
C VAL A 275 -2.58 -11.41 -5.64
N ARG A 276 -3.64 -11.05 -6.38
CA ARG A 276 -4.73 -11.98 -6.73
C ARG A 276 -4.20 -13.20 -7.49
N LEU A 277 -3.39 -12.99 -8.52
CA LEU A 277 -2.77 -14.07 -9.28
C LEU A 277 -1.87 -14.97 -8.42
N ALA A 278 -1.15 -14.37 -7.43
CA ALA A 278 -0.36 -15.16 -6.49
C ALA A 278 -1.24 -16.02 -5.58
N LEU A 279 -2.40 -15.50 -5.13
CA LEU A 279 -3.36 -16.26 -4.33
C LEU A 279 -4.02 -17.40 -5.13
N GLU A 280 -4.21 -17.23 -6.44
CA GLU A 280 -4.69 -18.27 -7.37
C GLU A 280 -3.65 -19.38 -7.62
N GLY A 281 -2.41 -19.22 -7.11
CA GLY A 281 -1.32 -20.18 -7.35
C GLY A 281 -0.63 -19.99 -8.71
N ALA A 282 -0.90 -18.90 -9.44
CA ALA A 282 -0.33 -18.66 -10.77
C ALA A 282 1.21 -18.62 -10.79
N PHE A 283 1.85 -18.37 -9.65
CA PHE A 283 3.30 -18.32 -9.48
C PHE A 283 3.85 -19.54 -8.71
N GLU A 284 3.00 -20.51 -8.36
CA GLU A 284 3.43 -21.76 -7.80
C GLU A 284 4.04 -22.60 -8.92
N THR A 285 5.37 -22.65 -8.97
CA THR A 285 6.06 -23.65 -9.77
C THR A 285 5.73 -24.99 -9.12
N GLU A 286 5.09 -25.93 -9.83
CA GLU A 286 4.99 -27.30 -9.40
C GLU A 286 6.42 -27.81 -9.14
N VAL A 287 6.86 -27.71 -7.88
CA VAL A 287 7.95 -28.55 -7.43
C VAL A 287 7.37 -29.94 -7.46
N HIS A 288 7.60 -30.64 -8.57
CA HIS A 288 7.41 -32.07 -8.61
C HIS A 288 8.22 -32.61 -7.43
N GLN A 289 7.57 -32.81 -6.29
CA GLN A 289 8.04 -33.75 -5.30
C GLN A 289 7.97 -35.10 -6.05
N THR A 290 9.07 -35.44 -6.66
CA THR A 290 9.32 -36.81 -6.97
C THR A 290 9.28 -37.53 -5.64
N THR A 291 8.09 -38.00 -5.26
CA THR A 291 7.93 -39.02 -4.26
C THR A 291 8.84 -40.13 -4.71
N ASP A 292 9.87 -40.35 -3.94
CA ASP A 292 10.87 -41.33 -4.09
C ASP A 292 10.18 -42.72 -3.91
N ALA A 293 9.50 -43.16 -4.98
CA ALA A 293 8.97 -44.51 -5.14
C ALA A 293 9.84 -45.20 -6.16
N GLY A 294 10.92 -45.73 -5.69
CA GLY A 294 11.82 -46.58 -6.47
C GLY A 294 13.25 -46.06 -6.46
N ALA A 295 14.05 -46.60 -5.57
CA ALA A 295 15.50 -46.52 -5.66
C ALA A 295 15.98 -47.06 -6.99
N VAL A 296 16.00 -46.25 -8.04
CA VAL A 296 16.74 -46.55 -9.28
C VAL A 296 18.19 -46.28 -8.93
N ALA A 297 18.95 -47.35 -8.81
CA ALA A 297 20.40 -47.33 -8.62
C ALA A 297 21.02 -46.42 -9.69
N GLN A 298 21.47 -45.24 -9.30
CA GLN A 298 22.20 -44.34 -10.18
C GLN A 298 23.52 -45.00 -10.55
N PRO A 299 23.86 -45.06 -11.85
CA PRO A 299 25.09 -45.67 -12.26
C PRO A 299 26.29 -44.89 -11.69
N VAL A 300 27.14 -45.58 -10.95
CA VAL A 300 28.32 -45.05 -10.21
C VAL A 300 29.33 -44.34 -11.11
N TRP A 301 29.12 -44.36 -12.43
CA TRP A 301 30.00 -43.80 -13.44
C TRP A 301 29.96 -42.26 -13.54
N SER A 302 28.86 -41.64 -13.17
CA SER A 302 28.73 -40.16 -13.28
C SER A 302 29.57 -39.39 -12.25
N ARG A 303 29.80 -39.95 -11.06
CA ARG A 303 30.63 -39.29 -10.03
C ARG A 303 32.11 -39.24 -10.35
N ARG A 304 32.63 -40.20 -11.15
CA ARG A 304 34.06 -40.25 -11.52
C ARG A 304 34.45 -39.23 -12.60
N LEU A 305 33.50 -38.69 -13.36
CA LEU A 305 33.74 -37.67 -14.39
C LEU A 305 33.51 -36.25 -13.91
N LEU A 306 32.72 -36.02 -12.86
CA LEU A 306 32.43 -34.67 -12.33
C LEU A 306 33.63 -34.00 -11.63
N VAL A 307 34.49 -34.82 -10.96
CA VAL A 307 35.67 -34.30 -10.26
C VAL A 307 36.73 -33.78 -11.24
N PRO A 308 37.09 -34.48 -12.31
CA PRO A 308 38.06 -33.95 -13.30
C PRO A 308 37.48 -32.79 -14.12
N ALA A 309 36.19 -32.77 -14.43
CA ALA A 309 35.54 -31.64 -15.12
C ALA A 309 35.55 -30.37 -14.27
N ALA A 310 35.23 -30.46 -12.98
CA ALA A 310 35.31 -29.34 -12.05
C ALA A 310 36.74 -28.80 -11.90
N ALA A 311 37.74 -29.69 -11.83
CA ALA A 311 39.17 -29.32 -11.78
C ALA A 311 39.64 -28.60 -13.05
N LEU A 312 39.10 -28.96 -14.21
CA LEU A 312 39.41 -28.30 -15.49
C LEU A 312 38.82 -26.90 -15.59
N VAL A 313 37.59 -26.71 -15.11
CA VAL A 313 36.95 -25.40 -15.03
C VAL A 313 37.72 -24.47 -14.08
N VAL A 314 38.10 -24.95 -12.89
CA VAL A 314 38.91 -24.17 -11.94
C VAL A 314 40.23 -23.74 -12.53
N ARG A 315 40.93 -24.66 -13.25
CA ARG A 315 42.19 -24.33 -13.94
C ARG A 315 42.00 -23.30 -15.04
N ALA A 316 40.93 -23.38 -15.82
CA ALA A 316 40.63 -22.40 -16.86
C ALA A 316 40.36 -21.02 -16.28
N VAL A 317 39.60 -20.93 -15.17
CA VAL A 317 39.31 -19.68 -14.46
C VAL A 317 40.61 -19.08 -13.90
N LEU A 318 41.47 -19.87 -13.26
CA LEU A 318 42.73 -19.39 -12.71
C LEU A 318 43.70 -18.92 -13.82
N ALA A 319 43.76 -19.64 -14.96
CA ALA A 319 44.55 -19.20 -16.10
C ALA A 319 44.02 -17.90 -16.71
N GLY A 320 42.71 -17.77 -16.88
CA GLY A 320 42.07 -16.57 -17.38
C GLY A 320 42.30 -15.37 -16.45
N PHE A 321 42.19 -15.58 -15.13
CA PHE A 321 42.49 -14.57 -14.14
C PHE A 321 43.94 -14.11 -14.13
N SER A 322 44.89 -15.04 -14.30
CA SER A 322 46.32 -14.72 -14.40
C SER A 322 46.66 -13.92 -15.67
N VAL A 323 46.00 -14.19 -16.78
CA VAL A 323 46.12 -13.41 -18.02
C VAL A 323 45.51 -12.03 -17.85
N TRP A 324 44.35 -11.96 -17.23
CA TRP A 324 43.69 -10.67 -16.97
C TRP A 324 44.52 -9.75 -16.09
N ILE A 325 45.15 -10.27 -15.01
CA ILE A 325 46.04 -9.45 -14.16
C ILE A 325 47.25 -8.92 -14.95
N ARG A 326 47.82 -9.75 -15.88
CA ARG A 326 48.94 -9.31 -16.70
C ARG A 326 48.60 -8.33 -17.80
N MET A 327 47.32 -8.29 -18.21
CA MET A 327 46.81 -7.36 -19.23
C MET A 327 46.25 -6.08 -18.65
N GLN A 328 46.30 -5.87 -17.32
CA GLN A 328 45.89 -4.59 -16.75
C GLN A 328 46.89 -3.50 -17.19
N PRO A 329 46.42 -2.42 -17.79
CA PRO A 329 47.30 -1.30 -18.13
C PRO A 329 47.92 -0.73 -16.86
N GLU A 330 49.22 -0.41 -16.95
CA GLU A 330 49.88 0.24 -15.83
C GLU A 330 49.13 1.50 -15.42
N PRO A 331 48.95 1.73 -14.11
CA PRO A 331 48.28 2.94 -13.64
C PRO A 331 49.05 4.14 -14.14
N LEU A 332 48.36 5.03 -14.85
CA LEU A 332 48.94 6.28 -15.31
C LEU A 332 49.57 7.03 -14.13
N SER A 333 50.86 7.34 -14.24
CA SER A 333 51.57 8.09 -13.22
C SER A 333 50.95 9.48 -13.11
N VAL A 334 50.43 9.81 -11.92
CA VAL A 334 49.91 11.14 -11.65
C VAL A 334 51.12 12.04 -11.34
N ASN A 335 51.51 12.83 -12.32
CA ASN A 335 52.51 13.86 -12.12
C ASN A 335 51.87 15.04 -11.40
N ARG A 336 52.32 15.31 -10.17
CA ARG A 336 52.00 16.55 -9.45
C ARG A 336 53.11 17.54 -9.70
N PHE A 337 52.75 18.76 -10.12
CA PHE A 337 53.67 19.88 -10.22
C PHE A 337 53.04 21.12 -9.63
N ASP A 338 53.84 21.91 -8.98
CA ASP A 338 53.43 23.21 -8.49
C ASP A 338 53.76 24.26 -9.56
N TYR A 339 52.77 25.03 -9.95
CA TYR A 339 52.96 26.12 -10.90
C TYR A 339 52.73 27.47 -10.24
N ASN A 340 53.79 28.25 -10.13
CA ASN A 340 53.72 29.61 -9.62
C ASN A 340 53.34 30.55 -10.77
N LEU A 341 52.28 31.33 -10.59
CA LEU A 341 51.92 32.36 -11.51
C LEU A 341 53.02 33.45 -11.55
N PRO A 342 53.29 34.08 -12.72
CA PRO A 342 54.13 35.22 -12.78
C PRO A 342 53.67 36.34 -11.82
N ASP A 343 54.63 37.11 -11.30
CA ASP A 343 54.38 38.20 -10.32
C ASP A 343 53.29 39.15 -10.86
N GLY A 344 52.34 39.52 -10.01
CA GLY A 344 51.27 40.44 -10.34
C GLY A 344 50.08 39.81 -11.06
N ARG A 345 49.98 38.48 -11.15
CA ARG A 345 48.84 37.79 -11.76
C ARG A 345 48.15 36.82 -10.79
N VAL A 346 46.82 36.72 -10.91
CA VAL A 346 45.98 35.76 -10.15
C VAL A 346 45.03 35.02 -11.09
N PHE A 347 44.63 33.83 -10.72
CA PHE A 347 43.62 33.10 -11.48
C PHE A 347 42.30 33.85 -11.47
N ARG A 348 41.67 33.95 -12.64
CA ARG A 348 40.35 34.58 -12.74
C ARG A 348 39.27 33.69 -12.18
N ASN A 349 38.66 34.10 -11.07
CA ASN A 349 37.53 33.37 -10.50
C ASN A 349 36.23 33.77 -11.21
N THR A 350 35.82 32.99 -12.20
CA THR A 350 34.58 33.23 -12.98
C THR A 350 33.53 32.17 -12.76
N GLY A 351 33.69 31.27 -11.78
CA GLY A 351 32.77 30.11 -11.57
C GLY A 351 32.85 29.08 -12.70
N ARG A 352 33.80 29.16 -13.62
CA ARG A 352 34.05 28.21 -14.71
C ARG A 352 35.42 27.60 -14.60
N PRO A 353 35.69 26.42 -15.21
CA PRO A 353 37.03 25.84 -15.20
C PRO A 353 38.07 26.84 -15.70
N VAL A 354 39.09 27.12 -14.89
CA VAL A 354 40.14 28.09 -15.19
C VAL A 354 41.34 27.46 -15.88
N MET A 355 41.38 26.13 -15.98
CA MET A 355 42.44 25.36 -16.60
C MET A 355 41.89 24.33 -17.57
N ALA A 356 42.55 24.10 -18.68
CA ALA A 356 42.32 23.00 -19.59
C ALA A 356 43.65 22.34 -19.93
N LEU A 357 43.67 21.01 -19.93
CA LEU A 357 44.79 20.18 -20.37
C LEU A 357 44.63 19.77 -21.84
N SER A 358 45.75 19.70 -22.57
CA SER A 358 45.76 19.07 -23.88
C SER A 358 45.44 17.55 -23.76
N PRO A 359 44.85 16.90 -24.78
CA PRO A 359 44.56 15.48 -24.79
C PRO A 359 45.83 14.61 -24.50
N GLU A 360 46.99 15.07 -24.94
CA GLU A 360 48.26 14.37 -24.69
C GLU A 360 48.90 14.68 -23.33
N GLY A 361 48.28 15.51 -22.47
CA GLY A 361 48.76 15.86 -21.14
C GLY A 361 50.06 16.67 -21.08
N ARG A 362 50.50 17.25 -22.22
CA ARG A 362 51.79 17.95 -22.34
C ARG A 362 51.70 19.46 -22.24
N GLN A 363 50.53 20.03 -22.40
CA GLN A 363 50.28 21.46 -22.35
C GLN A 363 49.03 21.75 -21.52
N PHE A 364 49.03 22.82 -20.78
CA PHE A 364 47.86 23.33 -20.10
C PHE A 364 47.66 24.81 -20.41
N VAL A 365 46.41 25.21 -20.56
CA VAL A 365 46.01 26.61 -20.78
C VAL A 365 45.27 27.08 -19.54
N TYR A 366 45.54 28.25 -19.07
CA TYR A 366 44.89 28.86 -17.92
C TYR A 366 44.55 30.31 -18.16
N ASN A 367 43.55 30.83 -17.49
CA ASN A 367 43.13 32.22 -17.60
C ASN A 367 43.49 33.01 -16.34
N THR A 368 44.20 34.11 -16.53
CA THR A 368 44.64 34.98 -15.42
C THR A 368 44.23 36.43 -15.68
N VAL A 369 44.16 37.21 -14.61
CA VAL A 369 44.01 38.67 -14.64
C VAL A 369 45.19 39.31 -13.90
N ALA A 370 45.58 40.52 -14.31
CA ALA A 370 46.55 41.33 -13.57
C ALA A 370 45.93 41.74 -12.20
N MET A 371 46.71 41.72 -11.16
CA MET A 371 46.30 42.34 -9.88
C MET A 371 46.12 43.86 -10.13
N ALA A 372 44.97 44.40 -9.73
CA ALA A 372 44.80 45.83 -9.69
C ALA A 372 45.81 46.40 -8.69
N SER A 373 46.65 47.30 -9.10
CA SER A 373 47.48 48.08 -8.19
C SER A 373 46.56 49.04 -7.46
N ASP A 374 46.34 48.83 -6.18
CA ASP A 374 45.77 49.87 -5.30
C ASP A 374 46.69 51.08 -5.34
N SER A 375 46.21 52.12 -5.96
CA SER A 375 46.80 53.47 -5.88
C SER A 375 45.93 54.33 -4.98
#